data_a64feaa667e02002eb1c8e7f4c9d52f9
#
_entry.id   a64feaa667e02002eb1c8e7f4c9d52f9
#
_cell.length_a   1.000
_cell.length_b   1.000
_cell.length_c   1.000
_cell.angle_alpha   90.00
_cell.angle_beta   90.00
_cell.angle_gamma   90.00
#
_symmetry.space_group_name_H-M   'P 1'
#
loop_
_entity.id
_entity.type
_entity.pdbx_description
1 polymer ?
#
loop_
_entity_poly.entity_id
_entity_poly.type
_entity_poly.pdbx_seq_one_letter_code
_entity_poly.pdbx_strand_id
1 'polypeptide(L)'
;MSGRAAASATLGGPSRRPRGRPPGSVAGQGAATRERIIESAVELFAAKGFHGTSVAEIGTHADVQPGALYYHIRSKHELLWEILRRYTEHALQGAEAITTADLNPVDKLRELIGFHVRIIAEHRQAVSIQVRDGDSLTGTRAAELQVLRDKVQDCWQRVLDDGYQAGCFRSADRAVVNGLLGMVNMLYLWYRPERGDTVEAIAEQFCAMALDGLVR
;
A
#
# COMPACT_ATOMS: atom_id res chain seq x y z
N MET A 1 57.70 16.09 72.38
CA MET A 1 57.82 14.79 71.67
C MET A 1 56.54 14.64 70.81
N SER A 2 56.61 15.00 69.65
CA SER A 2 56.44 14.37 68.37
C SER A 2 55.23 13.48 68.23
N GLY A 3 54.27 13.89 67.44
CA GLY A 3 53.20 13.07 66.90
C GLY A 3 52.60 13.71 65.61
N ARG A 4 53.00 13.17 64.46
CA ARG A 4 52.64 13.61 63.16
C ARG A 4 51.15 13.40 62.82
N ALA A 5 50.47 14.41 62.28
CA ALA A 5 49.20 14.27 61.60
C ALA A 5 49.41 13.72 60.22
N ALA A 6 48.64 12.66 59.85
CA ALA A 6 48.56 12.11 58.50
C ALA A 6 47.35 12.68 57.78
N ALA A 7 47.56 13.35 56.66
CA ALA A 7 46.55 13.85 55.80
C ALA A 7 45.99 12.70 54.91
N SER A 8 44.69 12.51 54.96
CA SER A 8 43.95 11.58 54.08
C SER A 8 43.55 12.29 52.79
N ALA A 9 44.15 11.88 51.68
CA ALA A 9 43.77 12.37 50.35
C ALA A 9 42.58 11.57 49.79
N THR A 10 41.49 12.28 49.58
CA THR A 10 40.26 11.74 48.96
C THR A 10 40.47 11.73 47.42
N LEU A 11 40.61 10.55 46.83
CA LEU A 11 40.64 10.34 45.40
C LEU A 11 39.23 10.48 44.82
N GLY A 12 39.00 11.52 44.04
CA GLY A 12 37.81 11.72 43.24
C GLY A 12 37.72 10.69 42.10
N GLY A 13 36.68 9.83 42.13
CA GLY A 13 36.40 8.88 41.07
C GLY A 13 35.93 9.55 39.77
N PRO A 14 36.20 8.96 38.60
CA PRO A 14 35.82 9.57 37.32
C PRO A 14 34.30 9.58 37.14
N SER A 15 33.77 10.78 36.85
CA SER A 15 32.38 11.02 36.46
C SER A 15 32.03 10.20 35.20
N ARG A 16 31.11 9.24 35.35
CA ARG A 16 30.54 8.49 34.26
C ARG A 16 29.68 9.44 33.42
N ARG A 17 30.16 9.79 32.22
CA ARG A 17 29.33 10.44 31.17
C ARG A 17 28.16 9.50 30.81
N PRO A 18 26.92 10.00 30.69
CA PRO A 18 25.80 9.18 30.23
C PRO A 18 26.10 8.69 28.80
N ARG A 19 26.00 7.36 28.62
CA ARG A 19 26.12 6.73 27.29
C ARG A 19 24.99 7.26 26.44
N GLY A 20 25.32 8.03 25.42
CA GLY A 20 24.40 8.46 24.38
C GLY A 20 23.78 7.23 23.72
N ARG A 21 22.45 7.30 23.52
CA ARG A 21 21.65 6.26 22.84
C ARG A 21 22.21 6.05 21.43
N PRO A 22 22.39 4.78 20.96
CA PRO A 22 22.97 4.52 19.65
C PRO A 22 22.14 5.13 18.51
N PRO A 23 22.76 5.71 17.46
CA PRO A 23 22.06 6.42 16.36
C PRO A 23 21.02 5.58 15.60
N GLY A 24 21.21 4.26 15.50
CA GLY A 24 20.30 3.35 14.82
C GLY A 24 18.92 3.17 15.44
N SER A 25 18.75 3.49 16.75
CA SER A 25 17.46 3.35 17.44
C SER A 25 16.48 4.50 17.16
N VAL A 26 16.97 5.67 16.77
CA VAL A 26 16.13 6.88 16.52
C VAL A 26 15.52 6.83 15.11
N ALA A 27 16.28 6.41 14.10
CA ALA A 27 15.78 6.28 12.73
C ALA A 27 14.70 5.19 12.62
N GLY A 28 14.90 4.04 13.27
CA GLY A 28 13.90 2.97 13.29
C GLY A 28 12.61 3.34 14.02
N GLN A 29 12.71 4.11 15.11
CA GLN A 29 11.52 4.59 15.84
C GLN A 29 10.73 5.63 15.03
N GLY A 30 11.42 6.49 14.27
CA GLY A 30 10.77 7.46 13.39
C GLY A 30 9.99 6.78 12.25
N ALA A 31 10.56 5.75 11.63
CA ALA A 31 9.90 4.96 10.60
C ALA A 31 8.65 4.22 11.15
N ALA A 32 8.77 3.56 12.29
CA ALA A 32 7.65 2.87 12.94
C ALA A 32 6.51 3.84 13.33
N THR A 33 6.86 5.04 13.81
CA THR A 33 5.86 6.08 14.12
C THR A 33 5.15 6.56 12.84
N ARG A 34 5.88 6.77 11.75
CA ARG A 34 5.29 7.17 10.47
C ARG A 34 4.34 6.10 9.93
N GLU A 35 4.70 4.82 10.07
CA GLU A 35 3.84 3.72 9.64
C GLU A 35 2.52 3.68 10.42
N ARG A 36 2.56 3.79 11.76
CA ARG A 36 1.35 3.89 12.59
C ARG A 36 0.45 5.06 12.20
N ILE A 37 1.02 6.20 11.82
CA ILE A 37 0.26 7.36 11.33
C ILE A 37 -0.44 7.02 10.01
N ILE A 38 0.22 6.33 9.09
CA ILE A 38 -0.36 5.92 7.80
C ILE A 38 -1.46 4.88 8.02
N GLU A 39 -1.24 3.86 8.84
CA GLU A 39 -2.25 2.87 9.21
C GLU A 39 -3.49 3.52 9.82
N SER A 40 -3.29 4.43 10.79
CA SER A 40 -4.39 5.22 11.38
C SER A 40 -5.14 6.07 10.36
N ALA A 41 -4.42 6.66 9.40
CA ALA A 41 -5.05 7.42 8.32
C ALA A 41 -5.87 6.52 7.40
N VAL A 42 -5.39 5.31 7.07
CA VAL A 42 -6.14 4.31 6.28
C VAL A 42 -7.45 3.96 6.98
N GLU A 43 -7.41 3.63 8.26
CA GLU A 43 -8.61 3.27 9.02
C GLU A 43 -9.63 4.42 9.08
N LEU A 44 -9.18 5.62 9.41
CA LEU A 44 -10.05 6.79 9.52
C LEU A 44 -10.59 7.25 8.17
N PHE A 45 -9.76 7.28 7.13
CA PHE A 45 -10.23 7.62 5.78
C PHE A 45 -11.22 6.56 5.28
N ALA A 46 -10.97 5.28 5.48
CA ALA A 46 -11.92 4.25 5.09
C ALA A 46 -13.26 4.40 5.81
N ALA A 47 -13.25 4.68 7.10
CA ALA A 47 -14.46 4.78 7.93
C ALA A 47 -15.26 6.07 7.71
N LYS A 48 -14.59 7.24 7.71
CA LYS A 48 -15.24 8.58 7.75
C LYS A 48 -15.08 9.38 6.45
N GLY A 49 -14.26 8.91 5.52
CA GLY A 49 -13.86 9.65 4.34
C GLY A 49 -12.68 10.60 4.57
N PHE A 50 -12.01 10.94 3.48
CA PHE A 50 -10.92 11.91 3.52
C PHE A 50 -11.36 13.26 4.09
N HIS A 51 -12.47 13.81 3.61
CA HIS A 51 -12.97 15.11 4.05
C HIS A 51 -13.44 15.11 5.50
N GLY A 52 -14.04 14.01 5.97
CA GLY A 52 -14.56 13.84 7.34
C GLY A 52 -13.48 13.54 8.40
N THR A 53 -12.21 13.44 8.02
CA THR A 53 -11.10 13.11 8.93
C THR A 53 -10.18 14.31 9.09
N SER A 54 -9.80 14.65 10.34
CA SER A 54 -8.80 15.69 10.63
C SER A 54 -7.42 15.10 10.92
N VAL A 55 -6.37 15.90 10.70
CA VAL A 55 -4.98 15.51 11.04
C VAL A 55 -4.83 15.27 12.55
N ALA A 56 -5.54 16.03 13.38
CA ALA A 56 -5.50 15.85 14.83
C ALA A 56 -6.11 14.50 15.27
N GLU A 57 -7.23 14.07 14.64
CA GLU A 57 -7.81 12.73 14.89
C GLU A 57 -6.84 11.62 14.50
N ILE A 58 -6.13 11.75 13.36
CA ILE A 58 -5.12 10.78 12.94
C ILE A 58 -4.01 10.68 13.99
N GLY A 59 -3.51 11.81 14.50
CA GLY A 59 -2.50 11.84 15.54
C GLY A 59 -2.96 11.17 16.83
N THR A 60 -4.18 11.46 17.28
CA THR A 60 -4.78 10.83 18.46
C THR A 60 -4.94 9.31 18.28
N HIS A 61 -5.43 8.88 17.11
CA HIS A 61 -5.62 7.46 16.79
C HIS A 61 -4.29 6.70 16.72
N ALA A 62 -3.25 7.34 16.18
CA ALA A 62 -1.90 6.79 16.10
C ALA A 62 -1.12 6.83 17.43
N ASP A 63 -1.68 7.39 18.50
CA ASP A 63 -0.99 7.67 19.77
C ASP A 63 0.31 8.47 19.55
N VAL A 64 0.19 9.59 18.81
CA VAL A 64 1.31 10.48 18.47
C VAL A 64 1.00 11.89 18.96
N GLN A 65 1.92 12.45 19.74
CA GLN A 65 1.81 13.82 20.22
C GLN A 65 1.77 14.83 19.06
N PRO A 66 1.00 15.93 19.17
CA PRO A 66 0.82 16.89 18.07
C PRO A 66 2.13 17.42 17.49
N GLY A 67 3.12 17.73 18.34
CA GLY A 67 4.42 18.23 17.87
C GLY A 67 5.21 17.18 17.07
N ALA A 68 5.12 15.90 17.42
CA ALA A 68 5.75 14.81 16.69
C ALA A 68 5.01 14.47 15.40
N LEU A 69 3.68 14.62 15.38
CA LEU A 69 2.86 14.36 14.20
C LEU A 69 3.29 15.21 12.99
N TYR A 70 3.42 16.53 13.19
CA TYR A 70 3.84 17.45 12.11
C TYR A 70 5.32 17.30 11.69
N TYR A 71 6.12 16.60 12.48
CA TYR A 71 7.45 16.16 12.06
C TYR A 71 7.38 15.03 11.03
N HIS A 72 6.41 14.12 11.16
CA HIS A 72 6.27 12.94 10.31
C HIS A 72 5.44 13.18 9.04
N ILE A 73 4.50 14.12 9.07
CA ILE A 73 3.59 14.42 7.95
C ILE A 73 3.45 15.93 7.73
N ARG A 74 3.38 16.34 6.48
CA ARG A 74 3.20 17.75 6.11
C ARG A 74 1.73 18.12 5.95
N SER A 75 0.89 17.18 5.49
CA SER A 75 -0.52 17.44 5.25
C SER A 75 -1.34 16.14 5.15
N LYS A 76 -2.66 16.27 5.28
CA LYS A 76 -3.63 15.19 5.04
C LYS A 76 -3.57 14.68 3.58
N HIS A 77 -3.34 15.57 2.61
CA HIS A 77 -3.18 15.20 1.20
C HIS A 77 -1.90 14.39 0.95
N GLU A 78 -0.85 14.61 1.73
CA GLU A 78 0.34 13.77 1.66
C GLU A 78 0.05 12.34 2.12
N LEU A 79 -0.72 12.16 3.18
CA LEU A 79 -1.14 10.84 3.63
C LEU A 79 -2.02 10.14 2.59
N LEU A 80 -2.98 10.85 2.03
CA LEU A 80 -3.83 10.29 0.97
C LEU A 80 -2.98 9.83 -0.23
N TRP A 81 -2.08 10.69 -0.71
CA TRP A 81 -1.18 10.34 -1.81
C TRP A 81 -0.30 9.13 -1.48
N GLU A 82 0.30 9.09 -0.30
CA GLU A 82 1.15 7.98 0.14
C GLU A 82 0.38 6.64 0.20
N ILE A 83 -0.84 6.64 0.73
CA ILE A 83 -1.70 5.46 0.81
C ILE A 83 -2.01 4.94 -0.59
N LEU A 84 -2.48 5.81 -1.48
CA LEU A 84 -2.88 5.43 -2.83
C LEU A 84 -1.68 5.03 -3.70
N ARG A 85 -0.55 5.72 -3.55
CA ARG A 85 0.69 5.40 -4.25
C ARG A 85 1.20 4.00 -3.87
N ARG A 86 1.31 3.70 -2.57
CA ARG A 86 1.79 2.39 -2.08
C ARG A 86 0.94 1.24 -2.62
N TYR A 87 -0.37 1.38 -2.55
CA TYR A 87 -1.28 0.38 -3.10
C TYR A 87 -1.08 0.21 -4.61
N THR A 88 -1.04 1.30 -5.36
CA THR A 88 -0.90 1.24 -6.82
C THR A 88 0.48 0.72 -7.26
N GLU A 89 1.55 1.09 -6.55
CA GLU A 89 2.89 0.54 -6.79
C GLU A 89 2.96 -0.96 -6.53
N HIS A 90 2.32 -1.45 -5.46
CA HIS A 90 2.25 -2.89 -5.19
C HIS A 90 1.47 -3.63 -6.30
N ALA A 91 0.35 -3.07 -6.75
CA ALA A 91 -0.40 -3.61 -7.89
C ALA A 91 0.43 -3.63 -9.17
N LEU A 92 1.20 -2.58 -9.44
CA LEU A 92 2.07 -2.49 -10.60
C LEU A 92 3.20 -3.52 -10.54
N GLN A 93 3.91 -3.62 -9.42
CA GLN A 93 5.02 -4.57 -9.26
C GLN A 93 4.59 -6.01 -9.53
N GLY A 94 3.44 -6.43 -8.99
CA GLY A 94 2.92 -7.77 -9.24
C GLY A 94 2.48 -7.97 -10.70
N ALA A 95 1.82 -6.98 -11.29
CA ALA A 95 1.40 -7.05 -12.69
C ALA A 95 2.60 -7.10 -13.65
N GLU A 96 3.66 -6.33 -13.40
CA GLU A 96 4.90 -6.36 -14.19
C GLU A 96 5.60 -7.71 -14.08
N ALA A 97 5.70 -8.28 -12.86
CA ALA A 97 6.31 -9.59 -12.64
C ALA A 97 5.57 -10.69 -13.42
N ILE A 98 4.24 -10.68 -13.41
CA ILE A 98 3.42 -11.66 -14.15
C ILE A 98 3.57 -11.46 -15.65
N THR A 99 3.53 -10.22 -16.13
CA THR A 99 3.63 -9.91 -17.57
C THR A 99 4.96 -10.37 -18.16
N THR A 100 6.05 -10.28 -17.37
CA THR A 100 7.40 -10.67 -17.79
C THR A 100 7.75 -12.14 -17.51
N ALA A 101 6.88 -12.88 -16.81
CA ALA A 101 7.08 -14.30 -16.52
C ALA A 101 7.09 -15.16 -17.81
N ASP A 102 7.81 -16.28 -17.78
CA ASP A 102 7.82 -17.26 -18.86
C ASP A 102 6.56 -18.17 -18.77
N LEU A 103 5.42 -17.57 -19.09
CA LEU A 103 4.11 -18.21 -19.11
C LEU A 103 3.40 -17.92 -20.43
N ASN A 104 2.53 -18.82 -20.88
CA ASN A 104 1.65 -18.54 -22.01
C ASN A 104 0.61 -17.44 -21.66
N PRO A 105 0.00 -16.76 -22.64
CA PRO A 105 -0.92 -15.65 -22.37
C PRO A 105 -2.13 -16.01 -21.52
N VAL A 106 -2.66 -17.23 -21.64
CA VAL A 106 -3.82 -17.69 -20.86
C VAL A 106 -3.45 -17.80 -19.38
N ASP A 107 -2.30 -18.38 -19.08
CA ASP A 107 -1.82 -18.50 -17.70
C ASP A 107 -1.42 -17.15 -17.12
N LYS A 108 -0.83 -16.24 -17.93
CA LYS A 108 -0.59 -14.85 -17.50
C LYS A 108 -1.87 -14.13 -17.11
N LEU A 109 -2.94 -14.28 -17.92
CA LEU A 109 -4.22 -13.67 -17.59
C LEU A 109 -4.82 -14.24 -16.30
N ARG A 110 -4.72 -15.56 -16.10
CA ARG A 110 -5.16 -16.22 -14.87
C ARG A 110 -4.42 -15.69 -13.64
N GLU A 111 -3.09 -15.58 -13.75
CA GLU A 111 -2.27 -15.05 -12.66
C GLU A 111 -2.56 -13.56 -12.38
N LEU A 112 -2.79 -12.73 -13.42
CA LEU A 112 -3.19 -11.34 -13.23
C LEU A 112 -4.51 -11.20 -12.49
N ILE A 113 -5.52 -11.99 -12.87
CA ILE A 113 -6.83 -11.99 -12.19
C ILE A 113 -6.66 -12.43 -10.75
N GLY A 114 -5.99 -13.57 -10.51
CA GLY A 114 -5.76 -14.11 -9.18
C GLY A 114 -4.98 -13.15 -8.28
N PHE A 115 -3.90 -12.57 -8.78
CA PHE A 115 -3.11 -11.57 -8.05
C PHE A 115 -3.95 -10.33 -7.71
N HIS A 116 -4.71 -9.80 -8.68
CA HIS A 116 -5.51 -8.60 -8.47
C HIS A 116 -6.65 -8.82 -7.46
N VAL A 117 -7.29 -10.00 -7.48
CA VAL A 117 -8.28 -10.38 -6.47
C VAL A 117 -7.65 -10.42 -5.07
N ARG A 118 -6.47 -11.05 -4.92
CA ARG A 118 -5.74 -11.10 -3.65
C ARG A 118 -5.37 -9.71 -3.12
N ILE A 119 -4.75 -8.87 -3.96
CA ILE A 119 -4.31 -7.54 -3.52
C ILE A 119 -5.49 -6.63 -3.13
N ILE A 120 -6.65 -6.75 -3.81
CA ILE A 120 -7.84 -5.98 -3.43
C ILE A 120 -8.41 -6.48 -2.09
N ALA A 121 -8.44 -7.79 -1.87
CA ALA A 121 -8.88 -8.35 -0.60
C ALA A 121 -7.99 -7.90 0.57
N GLU A 122 -6.68 -7.91 0.38
CA GLU A 122 -5.67 -7.46 1.37
C GLU A 122 -5.73 -5.96 1.63
N HIS A 123 -5.90 -5.14 0.57
CA HIS A 123 -5.86 -3.68 0.65
C HIS A 123 -7.24 -3.01 0.48
N ARG A 124 -8.30 -3.70 0.86
CA ARG A 124 -9.69 -3.28 0.63
C ARG A 124 -9.99 -1.84 1.09
N GLN A 125 -9.41 -1.42 2.20
CA GLN A 125 -9.57 -0.05 2.71
C GLN A 125 -8.92 0.97 1.76
N ALA A 126 -7.70 0.72 1.28
CA ALA A 126 -7.01 1.60 0.34
C ALA A 126 -7.77 1.70 -0.99
N VAL A 127 -8.33 0.59 -1.49
CA VAL A 127 -9.18 0.59 -2.69
C VAL A 127 -10.45 1.41 -2.47
N SER A 128 -11.10 1.25 -1.32
CA SER A 128 -12.28 2.06 -0.94
C SER A 128 -11.97 3.56 -0.92
N ILE A 129 -10.83 3.93 -0.33
CA ILE A 129 -10.36 5.32 -0.30
C ILE A 129 -10.07 5.81 -1.73
N GLN A 130 -9.41 5.00 -2.56
CA GLN A 130 -9.11 5.34 -3.95
C GLN A 130 -10.37 5.66 -4.76
N VAL A 131 -11.40 4.82 -4.64
CA VAL A 131 -12.63 4.99 -5.40
C VAL A 131 -13.45 6.20 -4.90
N ARG A 132 -13.52 6.40 -3.58
CA ARG A 132 -14.33 7.47 -2.99
C ARG A 132 -13.64 8.83 -2.98
N ASP A 133 -12.36 8.85 -2.63
CA ASP A 133 -11.64 10.07 -2.28
C ASP A 133 -10.44 10.36 -3.21
N GLY A 134 -10.18 9.52 -4.22
CA GLY A 134 -9.03 9.67 -5.13
C GLY A 134 -9.01 11.02 -5.86
N ASP A 135 -10.15 11.57 -6.19
CA ASP A 135 -10.30 12.87 -6.85
C ASP A 135 -9.95 14.07 -5.94
N SER A 136 -9.77 13.82 -4.63
CA SER A 136 -9.24 14.84 -3.71
C SER A 136 -7.75 15.13 -3.92
N LEU A 137 -7.03 14.26 -4.64
CA LEU A 137 -5.68 14.57 -5.11
C LEU A 137 -5.73 15.46 -6.34
N THR A 138 -4.87 16.47 -6.37
CA THR A 138 -4.79 17.41 -7.49
C THR A 138 -3.33 17.68 -7.89
N GLY A 139 -3.12 18.33 -9.03
CA GLY A 139 -1.80 18.73 -9.50
C GLY A 139 -0.86 17.56 -9.76
N THR A 140 0.41 17.73 -9.47
CA THR A 140 1.48 16.75 -9.77
C THR A 140 1.21 15.37 -9.16
N ARG A 141 0.70 15.30 -7.93
CA ARG A 141 0.41 14.01 -7.26
C ARG A 141 -0.70 13.22 -7.93
N ALA A 142 -1.75 13.89 -8.39
CA ALA A 142 -2.80 13.25 -9.18
C ALA A 142 -2.25 12.69 -10.49
N ALA A 143 -1.40 13.46 -11.18
CA ALA A 143 -0.77 13.04 -12.43
C ALA A 143 0.18 11.85 -12.22
N GLU A 144 1.01 11.87 -11.17
CA GLU A 144 1.90 10.76 -10.82
C GLU A 144 1.10 9.47 -10.54
N LEU A 145 0.02 9.57 -9.78
CA LEU A 145 -0.84 8.42 -9.48
C LEU A 145 -1.53 7.89 -10.74
N GLN A 146 -1.96 8.78 -11.64
CA GLN A 146 -2.55 8.37 -12.92
C GLN A 146 -1.55 7.61 -13.78
N VAL A 147 -0.30 8.07 -13.87
CA VAL A 147 0.77 7.34 -14.59
C VAL A 147 0.97 5.92 -14.04
N LEU A 148 0.91 5.73 -12.71
CA LEU A 148 1.00 4.39 -12.12
C LEU A 148 -0.20 3.51 -12.50
N ARG A 149 -1.40 4.06 -12.48
CA ARG A 149 -2.63 3.34 -12.88
C ARG A 149 -2.59 2.96 -14.36
N ASP A 150 -2.14 3.86 -15.23
CA ASP A 150 -2.00 3.60 -16.66
C ASP A 150 -1.01 2.45 -16.90
N LYS A 151 0.11 2.40 -16.18
CA LYS A 151 1.07 1.29 -16.27
C LYS A 151 0.46 -0.04 -15.82
N VAL A 152 -0.35 -0.07 -14.76
CA VAL A 152 -1.08 -1.29 -14.37
C VAL A 152 -1.98 -1.74 -15.51
N GLN A 153 -2.75 -0.83 -16.09
CA GLN A 153 -3.63 -1.13 -17.23
C GLN A 153 -2.85 -1.61 -18.45
N ASP A 154 -1.68 -1.03 -18.73
CA ASP A 154 -0.81 -1.44 -19.84
C ASP A 154 -0.24 -2.85 -19.64
N CYS A 155 -0.03 -3.32 -18.40
CA CYS A 155 0.34 -4.71 -18.13
C CYS A 155 -0.78 -5.67 -18.58
N TRP A 156 -2.03 -5.37 -18.24
CA TRP A 156 -3.18 -6.15 -18.66
C TRP A 156 -3.37 -6.13 -20.18
N GLN A 157 -3.23 -4.94 -20.79
CA GLN A 157 -3.34 -4.79 -22.24
C GLN A 157 -2.32 -5.65 -22.97
N ARG A 158 -1.04 -5.62 -22.54
CA ARG A 158 0.02 -6.45 -23.15
C ARG A 158 -0.32 -7.94 -23.12
N VAL A 159 -0.84 -8.45 -21.99
CA VAL A 159 -1.22 -9.87 -21.92
C VAL A 159 -2.36 -10.21 -22.89
N LEU A 160 -3.35 -9.32 -23.05
CA LEU A 160 -4.41 -9.52 -24.03
C LEU A 160 -3.91 -9.41 -25.46
N ASP A 161 -3.03 -8.46 -25.75
CA ASP A 161 -2.41 -8.29 -27.09
C ASP A 161 -1.60 -9.54 -27.49
N ASP A 162 -0.74 -10.03 -26.58
CA ASP A 162 0.05 -11.24 -26.78
C ASP A 162 -0.85 -12.46 -27.05
N GLY A 163 -1.92 -12.60 -26.27
CA GLY A 163 -2.87 -13.71 -26.41
C GLY A 163 -3.70 -13.63 -27.69
N TYR A 164 -4.06 -12.44 -28.13
CA TYR A 164 -4.74 -12.23 -29.40
C TYR A 164 -3.84 -12.55 -30.60
N GLN A 165 -2.59 -12.07 -30.57
CA GLN A 165 -1.58 -12.37 -31.61
C GLN A 165 -1.24 -13.86 -31.68
N ALA A 166 -1.19 -14.55 -30.53
CA ALA A 166 -1.00 -15.99 -30.46
C ALA A 166 -2.24 -16.80 -30.85
N GLY A 167 -3.36 -16.14 -31.16
CA GLY A 167 -4.63 -16.79 -31.50
C GLY A 167 -5.36 -17.45 -30.32
N CYS A 168 -4.90 -17.22 -29.07
CA CYS A 168 -5.51 -17.75 -27.86
C CYS A 168 -6.77 -16.97 -27.46
N PHE A 169 -6.79 -15.66 -27.66
CA PHE A 169 -7.91 -14.80 -27.29
C PHE A 169 -8.68 -14.32 -28.52
N ARG A 170 -9.98 -14.06 -28.32
CA ARG A 170 -10.91 -13.56 -29.36
C ARG A 170 -10.77 -12.07 -29.59
N SER A 171 -10.38 -11.32 -28.55
CA SER A 171 -10.26 -9.86 -28.58
C SER A 171 -9.14 -9.39 -27.66
N ALA A 172 -8.50 -8.29 -28.03
CA ALA A 172 -7.60 -7.50 -27.21
C ALA A 172 -8.10 -6.04 -27.10
N ASP A 173 -9.38 -5.80 -27.33
CA ASP A 173 -9.95 -4.47 -27.23
C ASP A 173 -9.77 -3.88 -25.82
N ARG A 174 -9.42 -2.60 -25.75
CA ARG A 174 -9.26 -1.88 -24.44
C ARG A 174 -10.53 -1.95 -23.58
N ALA A 175 -11.70 -2.08 -24.19
CA ALA A 175 -12.96 -2.28 -23.48
C ALA A 175 -12.97 -3.59 -22.66
N VAL A 176 -12.33 -4.64 -23.16
CA VAL A 176 -12.19 -5.93 -22.46
C VAL A 176 -11.29 -5.76 -21.23
N VAL A 177 -10.14 -5.08 -21.38
CA VAL A 177 -9.25 -4.76 -20.24
C VAL A 177 -10.00 -3.98 -19.16
N ASN A 178 -10.73 -2.93 -19.58
CA ASN A 178 -11.52 -2.12 -18.65
C ASN A 178 -12.63 -2.92 -17.96
N GLY A 179 -13.26 -3.84 -18.68
CA GLY A 179 -14.28 -4.76 -18.14
C GLY A 179 -13.69 -5.70 -17.10
N LEU A 180 -12.54 -6.31 -17.38
CA LEU A 180 -11.85 -7.21 -16.45
C LEU A 180 -11.39 -6.46 -15.18
N LEU A 181 -10.73 -5.33 -15.35
CA LEU A 181 -10.31 -4.49 -14.21
C LEU A 181 -11.51 -3.99 -13.41
N GLY A 182 -12.59 -3.57 -14.08
CA GLY A 182 -13.84 -3.16 -13.43
C GLY A 182 -14.46 -4.28 -12.61
N MET A 183 -14.54 -5.50 -13.17
CA MET A 183 -15.06 -6.67 -12.47
C MET A 183 -14.25 -6.97 -11.20
N VAL A 184 -12.93 -7.03 -11.30
CA VAL A 184 -12.07 -7.35 -10.16
C VAL A 184 -12.07 -6.19 -9.15
N ASN A 185 -11.99 -4.94 -9.60
CA ASN A 185 -11.98 -3.78 -8.71
C ASN A 185 -13.25 -3.67 -7.86
N MET A 186 -14.43 -4.08 -8.37
CA MET A 186 -15.68 -4.04 -7.59
C MET A 186 -15.70 -5.00 -6.39
N LEU A 187 -14.75 -5.91 -6.28
CA LEU A 187 -14.61 -6.82 -5.14
C LEU A 187 -14.59 -6.08 -3.79
N TYR A 188 -13.97 -4.90 -3.72
CA TYR A 188 -13.89 -4.12 -2.47
C TYR A 188 -15.26 -3.78 -1.87
N LEU A 189 -16.32 -3.70 -2.68
CA LEU A 189 -17.67 -3.36 -2.23
C LEU A 189 -18.36 -4.50 -1.49
N TRP A 190 -18.26 -5.72 -2.02
CA TRP A 190 -19.09 -6.83 -1.59
C TRP A 190 -18.33 -7.95 -0.89
N TYR A 191 -17.03 -8.09 -1.11
CA TYR A 191 -16.24 -9.12 -0.45
C TYR A 191 -16.25 -8.94 1.07
N ARG A 192 -16.56 -10.05 1.78
CA ARG A 192 -16.60 -10.13 3.23
C ARG A 192 -16.00 -11.46 3.67
N PRO A 193 -14.78 -11.48 4.24
CA PRO A 193 -14.11 -12.72 4.67
C PRO A 193 -14.98 -13.59 5.59
N GLU A 194 -15.79 -12.93 6.43
CA GLU A 194 -16.66 -13.56 7.41
C GLU A 194 -17.87 -14.28 6.79
N ARG A 195 -18.14 -14.12 5.50
CA ARG A 195 -19.25 -14.81 4.79
C ARG A 195 -18.88 -16.17 4.22
N GLY A 196 -17.62 -16.58 4.33
CA GLY A 196 -17.13 -17.90 3.94
C GLY A 196 -16.61 -18.01 2.51
N ASP A 197 -16.73 -16.97 1.69
CA ASP A 197 -16.08 -16.94 0.37
C ASP A 197 -14.58 -16.77 0.54
N THR A 198 -13.78 -17.70 0.00
CA THR A 198 -12.32 -17.55 -0.01
C THR A 198 -11.87 -16.71 -1.20
N VAL A 199 -10.75 -16.02 -1.03
CA VAL A 199 -10.13 -15.22 -2.11
C VAL A 199 -9.80 -16.09 -3.32
N GLU A 200 -9.35 -17.32 -3.07
CA GLU A 200 -9.01 -18.31 -4.09
C GLU A 200 -10.25 -18.73 -4.89
N ALA A 201 -11.35 -19.05 -4.22
CA ALA A 201 -12.60 -19.43 -4.90
C ALA A 201 -13.16 -18.29 -5.77
N ILE A 202 -13.09 -17.06 -5.29
CA ILE A 202 -13.49 -15.86 -6.07
C ILE A 202 -12.58 -15.69 -7.28
N ALA A 203 -11.26 -15.84 -7.10
CA ALA A 203 -10.30 -15.72 -8.18
C ALA A 203 -10.54 -16.79 -9.26
N GLU A 204 -10.81 -18.04 -8.87
CA GLU A 204 -11.16 -19.14 -9.80
C GLU A 204 -12.42 -18.82 -10.60
N GLN A 205 -13.48 -18.32 -9.96
CA GLN A 205 -14.71 -17.95 -10.65
C GLN A 205 -14.50 -16.79 -11.61
N PHE A 206 -13.74 -15.76 -11.22
CA PHE A 206 -13.43 -14.64 -12.10
C PHE A 206 -12.55 -15.07 -13.28
N CYS A 207 -11.60 -15.98 -13.06
CA CYS A 207 -10.82 -16.60 -14.13
C CYS A 207 -11.72 -17.38 -15.10
N ALA A 208 -12.63 -18.22 -14.60
CA ALA A 208 -13.56 -18.95 -15.44
C ALA A 208 -14.42 -18.02 -16.29
N MET A 209 -15.06 -17.01 -15.68
CA MET A 209 -15.87 -16.01 -16.41
C MET A 209 -15.08 -15.28 -17.49
N ALA A 210 -13.85 -14.88 -17.18
CA ALA A 210 -13.00 -14.15 -18.14
C ALA A 210 -12.53 -15.08 -19.28
N LEU A 211 -12.06 -16.27 -18.98
CA LEU A 211 -11.50 -17.19 -19.95
C LEU A 211 -12.57 -17.83 -20.83
N ASP A 212 -13.71 -18.22 -20.29
CA ASP A 212 -14.84 -18.77 -21.07
C ASP A 212 -15.36 -17.75 -22.09
N GLY A 213 -15.28 -16.44 -21.77
CA GLY A 213 -15.63 -15.36 -22.68
C GLY A 213 -14.55 -15.01 -23.71
N LEU A 214 -13.27 -15.22 -23.41
CA LEU A 214 -12.12 -14.73 -24.20
C LEU A 214 -11.40 -15.81 -25.00
N VAL A 215 -11.28 -17.03 -24.48
CA VAL A 215 -10.55 -18.13 -25.15
C VAL A 215 -11.33 -18.62 -26.38
N ARG A 216 -10.59 -18.93 -27.45
CA ARG A 216 -11.13 -19.48 -28.69
C ARG A 216 -11.34 -20.98 -28.62
#